data_a48274d93e0461c0e4659972c3a20f23
#
_entry.id   a48274d93e0461c0e4659972c3a20f23
#
_cell.length_a   1.000
_cell.length_b   1.000
_cell.length_c   1.000
_cell.angle_alpha   90.00
_cell.angle_beta   90.00
_cell.angle_gamma   90.00
#
_symmetry.space_group_name_H-M   'P 1'
#
loop_
_entity.id
_entity.type
_entity.pdbx_description
1 polymer ?
#
loop_
_entity_poly.entity_id
_entity_poly.type
_entity_poly.pdbx_seq_one_letter_code
_entity_poly.pdbx_strand_id
1 'polypeptide(L)'
;MNITKESTGELTALLKIEIGPDDYNEAVEKQMAEYKRKANIPGFRPGHVPTGLIKKMYGKAMLADEVNKKLSDGLMNYIRDEKLDILGNPLPNLEKNGAVDFDTMTSFEFYFDLGLSPVFEIPFNSGLEVENYVISVEDEMVDKYIEDTRKRFGKPITSEMAENTESTSKSKSEEQSDSEIITAEKVEPEIEPAEMNPEFFNMVYPGMNIETEEDFREQVRKDATGSFSAETDKLLYNKITEALVKNTEIQLPDAFMKRWLLENNEGKYTPEEIEKNYDAFKESMKWQLIENRLIRDNNISISDEDIRNYIRTYMLRQMNMGEIDPEMQKRYESIVDAFMQNKEQVQRINDQLYNGKLMDLFKSTLTIVPKEVSYEEYVKLASAMHQHEHDHEHDHNHEHGHDHDHTHGAPDHKHESL
;
A
#
# COMPACT_ATOMS: atom_id res chain seq x y z
N MET A 1 19.60 -33.35 2.44
CA MET A 1 18.18 -32.90 2.42
C MET A 1 17.56 -33.32 1.10
N ASN A 2 16.40 -33.92 1.14
CA ASN A 2 15.66 -34.34 -0.05
C ASN A 2 14.25 -33.70 -0.04
N ILE A 3 13.83 -33.10 -1.16
CA ILE A 3 12.53 -32.46 -1.29
C ILE A 3 11.81 -33.08 -2.48
N THR A 4 10.59 -33.53 -2.25
CA THR A 4 9.75 -34.12 -3.28
C THR A 4 8.40 -33.42 -3.32
N LYS A 5 7.90 -33.20 -4.55
CA LYS A 5 6.60 -32.56 -4.80
C LYS A 5 5.62 -33.62 -5.34
N GLU A 6 4.47 -33.71 -4.73
CA GLU A 6 3.35 -34.54 -5.17
C GLU A 6 2.17 -33.63 -5.52
N SER A 7 1.56 -33.80 -6.69
CA SER A 7 0.32 -33.08 -7.02
C SER A 7 -0.84 -33.71 -6.26
N THR A 8 -1.56 -32.91 -5.49
CA THR A 8 -2.74 -33.32 -4.72
C THR A 8 -4.06 -32.90 -5.38
N GLY A 9 -3.97 -32.03 -6.38
CA GLY A 9 -5.09 -31.54 -7.18
C GLY A 9 -4.58 -30.73 -8.36
N GLU A 10 -5.48 -30.05 -9.07
CA GLU A 10 -5.13 -29.24 -10.23
C GLU A 10 -4.26 -28.04 -9.85
N LEU A 11 -4.63 -27.35 -8.77
CA LEU A 11 -3.95 -26.15 -8.24
C LEU A 11 -3.42 -26.38 -6.81
N THR A 12 -3.15 -27.61 -6.42
CA THR A 12 -2.60 -27.92 -5.10
C THR A 12 -1.50 -28.95 -5.21
N ALA A 13 -0.49 -28.80 -4.38
CA ALA A 13 0.61 -29.76 -4.26
C ALA A 13 1.01 -29.93 -2.79
N LEU A 14 1.60 -31.10 -2.53
CA LEU A 14 2.22 -31.41 -1.25
C LEU A 14 3.73 -31.48 -1.45
N LEU A 15 4.47 -30.74 -0.62
CA LEU A 15 5.93 -30.88 -0.52
C LEU A 15 6.25 -31.75 0.67
N LYS A 16 7.09 -32.77 0.46
CA LYS A 16 7.74 -33.57 1.49
C LYS A 16 9.20 -33.13 1.57
N ILE A 17 9.66 -32.76 2.75
CA ILE A 17 11.03 -32.35 3.02
C ILE A 17 11.62 -33.32 4.04
N GLU A 18 12.70 -34.00 3.64
CA GLU A 18 13.45 -34.94 4.49
C GLU A 18 14.79 -34.32 4.86
N ILE A 19 15.04 -34.19 6.17
CA ILE A 19 16.28 -33.63 6.72
C ILE A 19 16.96 -34.72 7.52
N GLY A 20 18.15 -35.14 7.06
CA GLY A 20 18.97 -36.17 7.70
C GLY A 20 20.12 -35.59 8.51
N PRO A 21 20.84 -36.45 9.25
CA PRO A 21 21.99 -36.05 10.08
C PRO A 21 23.09 -35.28 9.31
N ASP A 22 23.31 -35.66 8.05
CA ASP A 22 24.32 -35.05 7.19
C ASP A 22 24.02 -33.58 6.85
N ASP A 23 22.77 -33.18 6.98
CA ASP A 23 22.31 -31.83 6.64
C ASP A 23 22.55 -30.82 7.76
N TYR A 24 22.54 -31.27 9.02
CA TYR A 24 22.55 -30.36 10.18
C TYR A 24 23.71 -30.59 11.16
N ASN A 25 24.34 -31.79 11.22
CA ASN A 25 25.35 -32.14 12.26
C ASN A 25 26.48 -31.14 12.27
N GLU A 26 27.08 -30.82 11.13
CA GLU A 26 28.20 -29.88 11.05
C GLU A 26 27.85 -28.52 11.62
N ALA A 27 26.69 -28.01 11.28
CA ALA A 27 26.19 -26.70 11.72
C ALA A 27 25.90 -26.70 13.24
N VAL A 28 25.28 -27.77 13.76
CA VAL A 28 25.02 -27.95 15.19
C VAL A 28 26.33 -28.04 15.98
N GLU A 29 27.32 -28.80 15.48
CA GLU A 29 28.63 -28.89 16.12
C GLU A 29 29.36 -27.55 16.15
N LYS A 30 29.31 -26.79 15.07
CA LYS A 30 29.89 -25.46 15.00
C LYS A 30 29.19 -24.50 15.98
N GLN A 31 27.87 -24.51 16.03
CA GLN A 31 27.09 -23.71 16.95
C GLN A 31 27.39 -24.06 18.42
N MET A 32 27.48 -25.36 18.74
CA MET A 32 27.91 -25.82 20.08
C MET A 32 29.30 -25.35 20.43
N ALA A 33 30.25 -25.39 19.49
CA ALA A 33 31.63 -24.92 19.71
C ALA A 33 31.70 -23.41 19.95
N GLU A 34 30.90 -22.62 19.21
CA GLU A 34 30.81 -21.18 19.42
C GLU A 34 30.16 -20.83 20.76
N TYR A 35 29.07 -21.52 21.10
CA TYR A 35 28.41 -21.35 22.40
C TYR A 35 29.32 -21.67 23.56
N LYS A 36 30.13 -22.78 23.47
CA LYS A 36 31.11 -23.15 24.45
C LYS A 36 32.10 -22.04 24.77
N ARG A 37 32.52 -21.26 23.75
CA ARG A 37 33.45 -20.14 23.92
C ARG A 37 32.82 -18.97 24.70
N LYS A 38 31.55 -18.75 24.53
CA LYS A 38 30.79 -17.60 25.07
C LYS A 38 30.03 -17.92 26.35
N ALA A 39 29.72 -19.21 26.59
CA ALA A 39 28.86 -19.64 27.68
C ALA A 39 29.48 -19.32 29.06
N ASN A 40 28.70 -18.67 29.90
CA ASN A 40 29.00 -18.44 31.31
C ASN A 40 28.10 -19.36 32.15
N ILE A 41 28.64 -20.52 32.55
CA ILE A 41 27.91 -21.52 33.34
C ILE A 41 28.51 -21.54 34.75
N PRO A 42 27.70 -21.42 35.82
CA PRO A 42 28.18 -21.46 37.19
C PRO A 42 29.02 -22.70 37.47
N GLY A 43 30.23 -22.52 38.03
CA GLY A 43 31.16 -23.58 38.31
C GLY A 43 32.20 -23.89 37.21
N PHE A 44 32.09 -23.22 36.04
CA PHE A 44 33.05 -23.38 34.95
C PHE A 44 33.62 -22.04 34.49
N ARG A 45 34.90 -22.00 34.16
CA ARG A 45 35.51 -20.83 33.53
C ARG A 45 35.00 -20.73 32.07
N PRO A 46 34.69 -19.51 31.55
CA PRO A 46 34.29 -19.32 30.14
C PRO A 46 35.24 -20.01 29.19
N GLY A 47 34.75 -20.78 28.22
CA GLY A 47 35.51 -21.57 27.26
C GLY A 47 35.95 -22.94 27.74
N HIS A 48 35.85 -23.26 29.03
CA HIS A 48 36.28 -24.55 29.61
C HIS A 48 35.12 -25.46 30.03
N VAL A 49 33.89 -25.15 29.64
CA VAL A 49 32.72 -25.99 29.87
C VAL A 49 32.87 -27.32 29.10
N PRO A 50 32.63 -28.49 29.70
CA PRO A 50 32.65 -29.77 28.99
C PRO A 50 31.57 -29.79 27.89
N THR A 51 31.94 -30.20 26.67
CA THR A 51 31.03 -30.26 25.52
C THR A 51 29.81 -31.12 25.79
N GLY A 52 29.98 -32.24 26.55
CA GLY A 52 28.86 -33.11 26.94
C GLY A 52 27.80 -32.40 27.82
N LEU A 53 28.22 -31.47 28.67
CA LEU A 53 27.31 -30.69 29.49
C LEU A 53 26.52 -29.70 28.60
N ILE A 54 27.19 -29.02 27.68
CA ILE A 54 26.54 -28.12 26.73
C ILE A 54 25.54 -28.89 25.86
N LYS A 55 25.96 -30.05 25.33
CA LYS A 55 25.05 -30.90 24.54
C LYS A 55 23.82 -31.32 25.31
N LYS A 56 23.98 -31.66 26.60
CA LYS A 56 22.86 -32.05 27.47
C LYS A 56 21.90 -30.88 27.76
N MET A 57 22.45 -29.67 27.96
CA MET A 57 21.64 -28.50 28.33
C MET A 57 21.01 -27.79 27.12
N TYR A 58 21.69 -27.69 26.01
CA TYR A 58 21.33 -26.84 24.88
C TYR A 58 21.26 -27.58 23.54
N GLY A 59 21.77 -28.82 23.46
CA GLY A 59 21.90 -29.58 22.22
C GLY A 59 20.57 -29.77 21.50
N LYS A 60 19.49 -30.02 22.25
CA LYS A 60 18.13 -30.17 21.70
C LYS A 60 17.61 -28.87 21.07
N ALA A 61 17.78 -27.74 21.77
CA ALA A 61 17.39 -26.46 21.26
C ALA A 61 18.19 -26.06 19.99
N MET A 62 19.50 -26.24 20.02
CA MET A 62 20.37 -25.98 18.86
C MET A 62 20.04 -26.86 17.67
N LEU A 63 19.70 -28.13 17.91
CA LEU A 63 19.28 -29.06 16.86
C LEU A 63 17.96 -28.61 16.27
N ALA A 64 16.96 -28.23 17.10
CA ALA A 64 15.68 -27.73 16.65
C ALA A 64 15.83 -26.46 15.83
N ASP A 65 16.67 -25.51 16.30
CA ASP A 65 16.92 -24.25 15.59
C ASP A 65 17.55 -24.50 14.21
N GLU A 66 18.57 -25.39 14.16
CA GLU A 66 19.22 -25.68 12.87
C GLU A 66 18.35 -26.47 11.91
N VAL A 67 17.53 -27.42 12.41
CA VAL A 67 16.55 -28.13 11.58
C VAL A 67 15.51 -27.16 11.04
N ASN A 68 14.97 -26.27 11.86
CA ASN A 68 13.99 -25.27 11.42
C ASN A 68 14.59 -24.31 10.39
N LYS A 69 15.84 -23.89 10.58
CA LYS A 69 16.55 -23.07 9.61
C LYS A 69 16.71 -23.77 8.27
N LYS A 70 17.21 -25.03 8.30
CA LYS A 70 17.36 -25.85 7.09
C LYS A 70 16.03 -26.11 6.39
N LEU A 71 14.96 -26.29 7.17
CA LEU A 71 13.62 -26.47 6.67
C LEU A 71 13.14 -25.22 5.91
N SER A 72 13.24 -24.05 6.53
CA SER A 72 12.84 -22.79 5.91
C SER A 72 13.67 -22.47 4.67
N ASP A 73 15.00 -22.54 4.78
CA ASP A 73 15.91 -22.28 3.66
C ASP A 73 15.65 -23.26 2.50
N GLY A 74 15.45 -24.56 2.82
CA GLY A 74 15.18 -25.59 1.83
C GLY A 74 13.85 -25.39 1.10
N LEU A 75 12.80 -25.06 1.86
CA LEU A 75 11.46 -24.81 1.33
C LEU A 75 11.48 -23.64 0.36
N MET A 76 12.03 -22.49 0.78
CA MET A 76 12.08 -21.29 -0.04
C MET A 76 12.97 -21.45 -1.28
N ASN A 77 14.14 -22.08 -1.11
CA ASN A 77 15.03 -22.37 -2.23
C ASN A 77 14.39 -23.30 -3.24
N TYR A 78 13.68 -24.35 -2.81
CA TYR A 78 13.01 -25.27 -3.70
C TYR A 78 11.91 -24.55 -4.52
N ILE A 79 11.08 -23.73 -3.89
CA ILE A 79 10.03 -22.95 -4.58
C ILE A 79 10.65 -22.05 -5.64
N ARG A 80 11.74 -21.35 -5.30
CA ARG A 80 12.44 -20.46 -6.22
C ARG A 80 13.11 -21.22 -7.37
N ASP A 81 13.84 -22.29 -7.08
CA ASP A 81 14.65 -23.02 -8.05
C ASP A 81 13.75 -23.80 -9.05
N GLU A 82 12.64 -24.34 -8.57
CA GLU A 82 11.60 -24.97 -9.40
C GLU A 82 10.65 -23.93 -10.04
N LYS A 83 10.84 -22.62 -9.74
CA LYS A 83 10.01 -21.52 -10.25
C LYS A 83 8.52 -21.77 -10.04
N LEU A 84 8.18 -22.23 -8.85
CA LEU A 84 6.78 -22.49 -8.52
C LEU A 84 6.09 -21.16 -8.22
N ASP A 85 5.09 -20.82 -9.05
CA ASP A 85 4.17 -19.72 -8.78
C ASP A 85 3.15 -20.22 -7.74
N ILE A 86 3.25 -19.74 -6.50
CA ILE A 86 2.38 -20.17 -5.40
C ILE A 86 1.44 -19.04 -4.98
N LEU A 87 0.27 -19.41 -4.49
CA LEU A 87 -0.70 -18.52 -3.87
C LEU A 87 -0.57 -18.61 -2.35
N GLY A 88 -0.30 -17.47 -1.73
CA GLY A 88 -0.04 -17.42 -0.30
C GLY A 88 1.28 -18.10 0.11
N ASN A 89 1.42 -18.38 1.40
CA ASN A 89 2.57 -19.08 1.94
C ASN A 89 2.30 -20.60 2.02
N PRO A 90 3.35 -21.45 1.92
CA PRO A 90 3.21 -22.87 2.21
C PRO A 90 2.63 -23.11 3.60
N LEU A 91 1.64 -23.98 3.73
CA LEU A 91 1.02 -24.32 5.00
C LEU A 91 1.47 -25.68 5.50
N PRO A 92 1.85 -25.84 6.78
CA PRO A 92 2.14 -27.15 7.34
C PRO A 92 0.94 -28.09 7.18
N ASN A 93 1.17 -29.31 6.67
CA ASN A 93 0.10 -30.31 6.56
C ASN A 93 -0.16 -30.92 7.94
N LEU A 94 -1.34 -30.65 8.52
CA LEU A 94 -1.67 -31.04 9.89
C LEU A 94 -1.92 -32.56 10.04
N GLU A 95 -2.26 -33.24 8.95
CA GLU A 95 -2.56 -34.68 8.99
C GLU A 95 -1.28 -35.53 8.88
N LYS A 96 -0.31 -35.07 8.05
CA LYS A 96 0.91 -35.83 7.77
C LYS A 96 2.08 -35.45 8.73
N ASN A 97 2.09 -34.22 9.24
CA ASN A 97 3.08 -33.79 10.21
C ASN A 97 2.75 -34.37 11.59
N GLY A 98 3.59 -35.27 12.05
CA GLY A 98 3.54 -35.79 13.42
C GLY A 98 4.27 -34.90 14.42
N ALA A 99 4.24 -35.29 15.70
CA ALA A 99 5.06 -34.62 16.71
C ALA A 99 6.55 -34.91 16.46
N VAL A 100 7.35 -33.86 16.39
CA VAL A 100 8.79 -33.96 16.20
C VAL A 100 9.48 -34.13 17.56
N ASP A 101 10.16 -35.26 17.74
CA ASP A 101 10.94 -35.53 18.96
C ASP A 101 12.46 -35.43 18.65
N PHE A 102 13.05 -34.32 19.04
CA PHE A 102 14.48 -34.05 18.88
C PHE A 102 15.40 -34.83 19.85
N ASP A 103 14.82 -35.61 20.76
CA ASP A 103 15.62 -36.46 21.67
C ASP A 103 15.91 -37.83 21.08
N THR A 104 14.97 -38.37 20.31
CA THR A 104 15.05 -39.75 19.80
C THR A 104 15.19 -39.85 18.28
N MET A 105 14.70 -38.84 17.55
CA MET A 105 14.73 -38.83 16.09
C MET A 105 16.06 -38.25 15.58
N THR A 106 16.61 -38.86 14.55
CA THR A 106 17.80 -38.41 13.84
C THR A 106 17.51 -37.95 12.41
N SER A 107 16.33 -38.30 11.89
CA SER A 107 15.83 -37.86 10.58
C SER A 107 14.45 -37.29 10.75
N PHE A 108 14.18 -36.20 10.08
CA PHE A 108 12.95 -35.42 10.22
C PHE A 108 12.25 -35.34 8.87
N GLU A 109 10.93 -35.55 8.87
CA GLU A 109 10.08 -35.40 7.71
C GLU A 109 9.05 -34.30 7.98
N PHE A 110 8.94 -33.38 7.04
CA PHE A 110 7.99 -32.27 7.11
C PHE A 110 7.17 -32.25 5.83
N TYR A 111 5.90 -31.93 5.96
CA TYR A 111 4.96 -31.89 4.87
C TYR A 111 4.30 -30.50 4.81
N PHE A 112 4.28 -29.90 3.62
CA PHE A 112 3.66 -28.59 3.39
C PHE A 112 2.69 -28.66 2.22
N ASP A 113 1.51 -28.11 2.42
CA ASP A 113 0.53 -27.89 1.36
C ASP A 113 0.83 -26.60 0.65
N LEU A 114 0.75 -26.62 -0.68
CA LEU A 114 0.92 -25.45 -1.56
C LEU A 114 -0.36 -25.20 -2.34
N GLY A 115 -0.78 -23.94 -2.41
CA GLY A 115 -1.66 -23.43 -3.44
C GLY A 115 -0.83 -23.00 -4.65
N LEU A 116 -1.16 -23.47 -5.84
CA LEU A 116 -0.45 -23.10 -7.07
C LEU A 116 -1.22 -22.01 -7.81
N SER A 117 -0.49 -21.06 -8.39
CA SER A 117 -1.06 -20.03 -9.24
C SER A 117 -1.63 -20.64 -10.52
N PRO A 118 -2.86 -20.30 -10.91
CA PRO A 118 -3.45 -20.78 -12.14
C PRO A 118 -2.77 -20.20 -13.38
N VAL A 119 -2.79 -20.92 -14.47
CA VAL A 119 -2.47 -20.40 -15.80
C VAL A 119 -3.77 -19.88 -16.42
N PHE A 120 -3.80 -18.62 -16.81
CA PHE A 120 -4.98 -17.97 -17.41
C PHE A 120 -4.58 -16.99 -18.49
N GLU A 121 -5.51 -16.65 -19.36
CA GLU A 121 -5.33 -15.63 -20.38
C GLU A 121 -6.26 -14.45 -20.09
N ILE A 122 -5.71 -13.23 -20.19
CA ILE A 122 -6.47 -12.00 -19.99
C ILE A 122 -7.04 -11.58 -21.34
N PRO A 123 -8.35 -11.40 -21.51
CA PRO A 123 -8.96 -10.97 -22.77
C PRO A 123 -8.75 -9.44 -22.96
N PHE A 124 -7.52 -8.99 -22.83
CA PHE A 124 -7.16 -7.57 -22.82
C PHE A 124 -7.13 -6.96 -24.24
N ASN A 125 -6.87 -7.78 -25.27
CA ASN A 125 -6.78 -7.34 -26.66
C ASN A 125 -8.04 -7.67 -27.49
N SER A 126 -9.11 -8.18 -26.88
CA SER A 126 -10.29 -8.69 -27.58
C SER A 126 -11.40 -7.68 -27.77
N GLY A 127 -11.11 -6.37 -27.69
CA GLY A 127 -12.11 -5.33 -27.90
C GLY A 127 -13.03 -5.08 -26.73
N LEU A 128 -12.51 -5.23 -25.50
CA LEU A 128 -13.24 -4.86 -24.30
C LEU A 128 -13.57 -3.38 -24.34
N GLU A 129 -14.86 -3.06 -24.43
CA GLU A 129 -15.39 -1.69 -24.40
C GLU A 129 -15.76 -1.32 -22.96
N VAL A 130 -15.26 -0.17 -22.50
CA VAL A 130 -15.57 0.34 -21.16
C VAL A 130 -16.06 1.79 -21.26
N GLU A 131 -17.20 2.07 -20.63
CA GLU A 131 -17.72 3.44 -20.57
C GLU A 131 -16.88 4.29 -19.61
N ASN A 132 -16.43 5.45 -20.09
CA ASN A 132 -15.81 6.50 -19.26
C ASN A 132 -16.79 7.66 -19.09
N TYR A 133 -17.10 8.01 -17.87
CA TYR A 133 -17.93 9.18 -17.60
C TYR A 133 -17.12 10.47 -17.78
N VAL A 134 -17.68 11.38 -18.56
CA VAL A 134 -17.13 12.72 -18.77
C VAL A 134 -18.13 13.71 -18.20
N ILE A 135 -17.74 14.45 -17.16
CA ILE A 135 -18.59 15.44 -16.53
C ILE A 135 -18.54 16.71 -17.37
N SER A 136 -19.71 17.13 -17.87
CA SER A 136 -19.83 18.41 -18.56
C SER A 136 -19.76 19.56 -17.56
N VAL A 137 -18.79 20.48 -17.77
CA VAL A 137 -18.67 21.70 -16.95
C VAL A 137 -19.55 22.79 -17.57
N GLU A 138 -20.75 22.93 -17.03
CA GLU A 138 -21.73 23.95 -17.48
C GLU A 138 -21.35 25.34 -16.97
N ASP A 139 -21.79 26.38 -17.64
CA ASP A 139 -21.49 27.77 -17.28
C ASP A 139 -21.99 28.11 -15.86
N GLU A 140 -23.12 27.56 -15.45
CA GLU A 140 -23.67 27.74 -14.11
C GLU A 140 -22.74 27.22 -13.01
N MET A 141 -22.03 26.13 -13.26
CA MET A 141 -21.03 25.61 -12.33
C MET A 141 -19.79 26.52 -12.22
N VAL A 142 -19.37 27.06 -13.38
CA VAL A 142 -18.23 28.01 -13.41
C VAL A 142 -18.65 29.29 -12.66
N ASP A 143 -19.85 29.79 -12.87
CA ASP A 143 -20.37 30.98 -12.19
C ASP A 143 -20.44 30.79 -10.68
N LYS A 144 -20.94 29.64 -10.23
CA LYS A 144 -21.01 29.31 -8.81
C LYS A 144 -19.62 29.21 -8.17
N TYR A 145 -18.70 28.53 -8.84
CA TYR A 145 -17.32 28.43 -8.36
C TYR A 145 -16.64 29.79 -8.24
N ILE A 146 -16.82 30.64 -9.24
CA ILE A 146 -16.32 32.01 -9.24
C ILE A 146 -16.94 32.82 -8.09
N GLU A 147 -18.24 32.71 -7.88
CA GLU A 147 -18.92 33.42 -6.80
C GLU A 147 -18.43 32.96 -5.41
N ASP A 148 -18.30 31.66 -5.20
CA ASP A 148 -17.78 31.12 -3.94
C ASP A 148 -16.31 31.55 -3.72
N THR A 149 -15.50 31.58 -4.78
CA THR A 149 -14.11 32.05 -4.72
C THR A 149 -14.06 33.56 -4.42
N ARG A 150 -14.90 34.37 -5.04
CA ARG A 150 -15.03 35.81 -4.75
C ARG A 150 -15.41 36.07 -3.29
N LYS A 151 -16.32 35.29 -2.72
CA LYS A 151 -16.69 35.36 -1.30
C LYS A 151 -15.51 35.01 -0.40
N ARG A 152 -14.73 33.99 -0.76
CA ARG A 152 -13.55 33.57 0.02
C ARG A 152 -12.45 34.62 0.08
N PHE A 153 -12.25 35.35 -1.00
CA PHE A 153 -11.28 36.44 -1.12
C PHE A 153 -11.89 37.82 -0.88
N GLY A 154 -13.19 37.89 -0.49
CA GLY A 154 -13.92 39.10 -0.20
C GLY A 154 -13.49 39.77 1.11
N LYS A 155 -13.95 41.00 1.29
CA LYS A 155 -13.72 41.76 2.53
C LYS A 155 -14.93 41.62 3.47
N PRO A 156 -14.72 41.40 4.78
CA PRO A 156 -15.84 41.43 5.73
C PRO A 156 -16.45 42.83 5.76
N ILE A 157 -17.77 42.93 5.62
CA ILE A 157 -18.48 44.19 5.79
C ILE A 157 -18.45 44.51 7.28
N THR A 158 -17.49 45.32 7.69
CA THR A 158 -17.51 45.95 9.03
C THR A 158 -18.55 47.02 9.06
N SER A 159 -19.71 46.74 9.69
CA SER A 159 -20.67 47.82 10.00
C SER A 159 -19.95 48.85 10.87
N GLU A 160 -19.96 50.14 10.47
CA GLU A 160 -19.36 51.33 11.14
C GLU A 160 -19.87 51.57 12.58
N MET A 161 -20.31 50.55 13.33
CA MET A 161 -20.81 50.65 14.70
C MET A 161 -19.89 50.07 15.76
N ALA A 162 -18.61 49.74 15.45
CA ALA A 162 -17.67 49.19 16.42
C ALA A 162 -16.59 50.21 16.89
N GLU A 163 -16.73 51.51 16.58
CA GLU A 163 -15.73 52.55 17.00
C GLU A 163 -16.00 53.14 18.39
N ASN A 164 -16.76 52.53 19.29
CA ASN A 164 -16.99 53.08 20.63
C ASN A 164 -16.91 52.08 21.78
N THR A 165 -15.90 51.20 21.79
CA THR A 165 -15.58 50.45 23.02
C THR A 165 -14.09 50.12 23.10
N GLU A 166 -13.22 51.12 22.92
CA GLU A 166 -11.89 51.12 23.50
C GLU A 166 -11.88 52.05 24.73
N SER A 167 -12.08 51.48 25.88
CA SER A 167 -11.47 51.88 27.15
C SER A 167 -12.23 51.20 28.30
N THR A 168 -11.68 50.12 28.75
CA THR A 168 -11.44 49.83 30.20
C THR A 168 -11.02 48.39 30.37
N SER A 169 -9.72 48.16 30.26
CA SER A 169 -9.10 46.99 30.86
C SER A 169 -8.59 47.37 32.22
N LYS A 170 -9.09 46.77 33.25
CA LYS A 170 -8.30 46.39 34.47
C LYS A 170 -9.07 45.48 35.41
N SER A 171 -8.51 44.27 35.50
CA SER A 171 -8.40 43.46 36.73
C SER A 171 -9.62 43.26 37.65
N LYS A 172 -10.08 42.02 37.81
CA LYS A 172 -9.90 41.20 39.03
C LYS A 172 -10.75 39.93 38.98
N SER A 173 -10.08 38.86 39.17
CA SER A 173 -10.39 37.64 39.97
C SER A 173 -11.81 37.38 40.50
N GLU A 174 -12.18 36.11 40.28
CA GLU A 174 -12.88 35.21 41.22
C GLU A 174 -14.40 35.14 41.22
N GLU A 175 -14.82 33.87 41.08
CA GLU A 175 -15.96 33.15 41.66
C GLU A 175 -17.32 33.11 40.93
N GLN A 176 -17.56 31.87 40.50
CA GLN A 176 -18.82 31.05 40.64
C GLN A 176 -20.18 31.64 40.20
N SER A 177 -20.77 30.96 39.31
CA SER A 177 -22.01 30.15 39.38
C SER A 177 -22.92 30.34 38.15
N ASP A 178 -23.28 29.17 37.68
CA ASP A 178 -24.56 28.76 37.08
C ASP A 178 -25.33 29.63 36.06
N SER A 179 -25.62 28.90 35.01
CA SER A 179 -26.82 28.90 34.16
C SER A 179 -26.92 29.88 32.99
N GLU A 180 -27.40 29.24 31.98
CA GLU A 180 -27.93 29.73 30.69
C GLU A 180 -26.98 29.74 29.53
N ILE A 181 -26.98 28.56 28.83
CA ILE A 181 -26.50 28.47 27.42
C ILE A 181 -27.44 29.28 26.56
N ILE A 182 -27.10 30.53 26.34
CA ILE A 182 -27.66 31.31 25.23
C ILE A 182 -26.94 30.78 24.00
N THR A 183 -27.64 30.01 23.16
CA THR A 183 -27.25 29.71 21.79
C THR A 183 -27.18 31.01 21.02
N ALA A 184 -25.99 31.62 21.00
CA ALA A 184 -25.70 32.69 20.05
C ALA A 184 -25.72 32.04 18.66
N GLU A 185 -26.75 32.27 17.87
CA GLU A 185 -26.71 32.10 16.43
C GLU A 185 -25.46 32.84 15.93
N LYS A 186 -24.52 32.07 15.37
CA LYS A 186 -23.38 32.61 14.67
C LYS A 186 -23.91 33.39 13.46
N VAL A 187 -24.10 34.67 13.60
CA VAL A 187 -24.31 35.56 12.46
C VAL A 187 -22.98 35.52 11.68
N GLU A 188 -22.97 34.79 10.56
CA GLU A 188 -21.84 34.83 9.66
C GLU A 188 -21.67 36.27 9.16
N PRO A 189 -20.46 36.85 9.22
CA PRO A 189 -20.26 38.21 8.74
C PRO A 189 -20.61 38.26 7.25
N GLU A 190 -21.43 39.21 6.87
CA GLU A 190 -21.67 39.52 5.44
C GLU A 190 -20.34 39.86 4.80
N ILE A 191 -19.96 39.11 3.77
CA ILE A 191 -18.72 39.30 3.03
C ILE A 191 -19.03 39.97 1.73
N GLU A 192 -18.43 41.12 1.48
CA GLU A 192 -18.48 41.75 0.16
C GLU A 192 -17.58 40.95 -0.80
N PRO A 193 -18.14 40.33 -1.85
CA PRO A 193 -17.37 39.52 -2.78
C PRO A 193 -16.31 40.35 -3.49
N ALA A 194 -15.10 39.76 -3.66
CA ALA A 194 -14.01 40.43 -4.37
C ALA A 194 -14.47 40.86 -5.79
N GLU A 195 -13.99 42.02 -6.25
CA GLU A 195 -14.28 42.48 -7.62
C GLU A 195 -13.53 41.62 -8.64
N MET A 196 -14.16 41.41 -9.80
CA MET A 196 -13.58 40.69 -10.94
C MET A 196 -12.55 41.61 -11.63
N ASN A 197 -11.32 41.60 -11.11
CA ASN A 197 -10.21 42.42 -11.61
C ASN A 197 -8.90 41.64 -11.64
N PRO A 198 -7.86 42.12 -12.35
CA PRO A 198 -6.58 41.41 -12.45
C PRO A 198 -5.88 41.16 -11.11
N GLU A 199 -6.14 41.96 -10.07
CA GLU A 199 -5.58 41.73 -8.72
C GLU A 199 -6.20 40.46 -8.11
N PHE A 200 -7.50 40.33 -8.20
CA PHE A 200 -8.22 39.13 -7.75
C PHE A 200 -7.78 37.89 -8.56
N PHE A 201 -7.65 38.00 -9.88
CA PHE A 201 -7.23 36.89 -10.72
C PHE A 201 -5.83 36.40 -10.35
N ASN A 202 -4.91 37.33 -10.08
CA ASN A 202 -3.55 36.97 -9.64
C ASN A 202 -3.51 36.42 -8.20
N MET A 203 -4.46 36.79 -7.33
CA MET A 203 -4.57 36.15 -6.01
C MET A 203 -5.03 34.70 -6.11
N VAL A 204 -5.96 34.39 -7.02
CA VAL A 204 -6.47 33.03 -7.23
C VAL A 204 -5.47 32.18 -8.01
N TYR A 205 -4.84 32.77 -9.05
CA TYR A 205 -3.89 32.09 -9.94
C TYR A 205 -2.55 32.86 -10.00
N PRO A 206 -1.73 32.75 -8.95
CA PRO A 206 -0.44 33.43 -8.90
C PRO A 206 0.48 33.03 -10.07
N GLY A 207 1.00 34.00 -10.80
CA GLY A 207 1.96 33.75 -11.88
C GLY A 207 1.36 33.38 -13.25
N MET A 208 0.05 33.29 -13.39
CA MET A 208 -0.60 33.01 -14.69
C MET A 208 -0.86 34.27 -15.52
N ASN A 209 -0.68 35.48 -14.96
CA ASN A 209 -0.90 36.78 -15.65
C ASN A 209 -2.25 36.86 -16.38
N ILE A 210 -3.32 36.51 -15.70
CA ILE A 210 -4.69 36.56 -16.23
C ILE A 210 -5.17 38.02 -16.16
N GLU A 211 -5.53 38.61 -17.29
CA GLU A 211 -5.91 40.02 -17.39
C GLU A 211 -7.42 40.23 -17.60
N THR A 212 -8.12 39.25 -18.22
CA THR A 212 -9.51 39.35 -18.55
C THR A 212 -10.38 38.38 -17.75
N GLU A 213 -11.66 38.74 -17.56
CA GLU A 213 -12.63 37.86 -16.94
C GLU A 213 -12.85 36.60 -17.78
N GLU A 214 -12.78 36.69 -19.10
CA GLU A 214 -12.97 35.57 -20.01
C GLU A 214 -11.88 34.55 -19.85
N ASP A 215 -10.60 34.97 -19.80
CA ASP A 215 -9.44 34.11 -19.54
C ASP A 215 -9.53 33.44 -18.15
N PHE A 216 -10.00 34.20 -17.14
CA PHE A 216 -10.21 33.68 -15.80
C PHE A 216 -11.27 32.58 -15.77
N ARG A 217 -12.41 32.79 -16.46
CA ARG A 217 -13.49 31.79 -16.59
C ARG A 217 -13.01 30.56 -17.33
N GLU A 218 -12.22 30.73 -18.39
CA GLU A 218 -11.63 29.61 -19.12
C GLU A 218 -10.67 28.80 -18.25
N GLN A 219 -9.84 29.46 -17.45
CA GLN A 219 -8.94 28.77 -16.51
C GLN A 219 -9.72 28.02 -15.44
N VAL A 220 -10.76 28.62 -14.85
CA VAL A 220 -11.64 27.94 -13.88
C VAL A 220 -12.30 26.71 -14.50
N ARG A 221 -12.79 26.82 -15.74
CA ARG A 221 -13.40 25.69 -16.47
C ARG A 221 -12.38 24.58 -16.70
N LYS A 222 -11.16 24.94 -17.09
CA LYS A 222 -10.07 23.99 -17.31
C LYS A 222 -9.69 23.23 -16.02
N ASP A 223 -9.62 23.94 -14.89
CA ASP A 223 -9.29 23.35 -13.60
C ASP A 223 -10.42 22.43 -13.10
N ALA A 224 -11.68 22.86 -13.25
CA ALA A 224 -12.83 22.04 -12.93
C ALA A 224 -12.86 20.76 -13.78
N THR A 225 -12.62 20.88 -15.09
CA THR A 225 -12.54 19.73 -16.00
C THR A 225 -11.39 18.80 -15.60
N GLY A 226 -10.23 19.35 -15.25
CA GLY A 226 -9.09 18.56 -14.78
C GLY A 226 -9.38 17.81 -13.47
N SER A 227 -10.04 18.48 -12.52
CA SER A 227 -10.43 17.87 -11.25
C SER A 227 -11.46 16.75 -11.46
N PHE A 228 -12.46 16.98 -12.30
CA PHE A 228 -13.47 15.98 -12.64
C PHE A 228 -12.87 14.80 -13.42
N SER A 229 -11.90 15.04 -14.30
CA SER A 229 -11.21 13.98 -15.00
C SER A 229 -10.46 13.06 -14.03
N ALA A 230 -9.82 13.60 -13.00
CA ALA A 230 -9.15 12.80 -11.99
C ALA A 230 -10.14 11.94 -11.18
N GLU A 231 -11.32 12.46 -10.88
CA GLU A 231 -12.38 11.70 -10.19
C GLU A 231 -13.02 10.63 -11.10
N THR A 232 -13.29 10.96 -12.37
CA THR A 232 -13.84 9.99 -13.32
C THR A 232 -12.83 8.90 -13.70
N ASP A 233 -11.52 9.19 -13.66
CA ASP A 233 -10.46 8.20 -13.88
C ASP A 233 -10.46 7.11 -12.79
N LYS A 234 -10.79 7.43 -11.54
CA LYS A 234 -10.95 6.42 -10.48
C LYS A 234 -12.12 5.47 -10.80
N LEU A 235 -13.26 6.03 -11.19
CA LEU A 235 -14.41 5.20 -11.59
C LEU A 235 -14.11 4.35 -12.84
N LEU A 236 -13.37 4.91 -13.79
CA LEU A 236 -12.95 4.18 -14.97
C LEU A 236 -12.03 3.01 -14.59
N TYR A 237 -11.07 3.23 -13.69
CA TYR A 237 -10.19 2.19 -13.20
C TYR A 237 -10.98 1.04 -12.57
N ASN A 238 -11.93 1.35 -11.68
CA ASN A 238 -12.77 0.34 -11.04
C ASN A 238 -13.62 -0.44 -12.04
N LYS A 239 -14.24 0.25 -13.01
CA LYS A 239 -15.00 -0.43 -14.08
C LYS A 239 -14.13 -1.35 -14.94
N ILE A 240 -12.92 -0.94 -15.27
CA ILE A 240 -11.97 -1.77 -16.01
C ILE A 240 -11.60 -2.99 -15.18
N THR A 241 -11.30 -2.79 -13.90
CA THR A 241 -10.99 -3.88 -12.96
C THR A 241 -12.12 -4.91 -12.90
N GLU A 242 -13.34 -4.46 -12.65
CA GLU A 242 -14.53 -5.33 -12.62
C GLU A 242 -14.74 -6.06 -13.95
N ALA A 243 -14.61 -5.35 -15.07
CA ALA A 243 -14.75 -5.95 -16.40
C ALA A 243 -13.68 -7.01 -16.67
N LEU A 244 -12.42 -6.77 -16.28
CA LEU A 244 -11.33 -7.73 -16.44
C LEU A 244 -11.53 -8.95 -15.55
N VAL A 245 -11.89 -8.77 -14.27
CA VAL A 245 -12.16 -9.87 -13.34
C VAL A 245 -13.32 -10.73 -13.84
N LYS A 246 -14.38 -10.12 -14.34
CA LYS A 246 -15.56 -10.80 -14.84
C LYS A 246 -15.31 -11.61 -16.13
N ASN A 247 -14.49 -11.04 -17.03
CA ASN A 247 -14.22 -11.65 -18.33
C ASN A 247 -13.01 -12.59 -18.33
N THR A 248 -12.25 -12.69 -17.23
CA THR A 248 -11.10 -13.59 -17.11
C THR A 248 -11.48 -14.83 -16.30
N GLU A 249 -11.37 -15.99 -16.92
CA GLU A 249 -11.62 -17.26 -16.24
C GLU A 249 -10.40 -17.63 -15.39
N ILE A 250 -10.50 -17.47 -14.08
CA ILE A 250 -9.46 -17.83 -13.11
C ILE A 250 -10.05 -18.80 -12.09
N GLN A 251 -9.48 -20.01 -12.04
CA GLN A 251 -9.76 -20.96 -10.98
C GLN A 251 -8.78 -20.74 -9.82
N LEU A 252 -9.26 -20.83 -8.60
CA LEU A 252 -8.43 -20.74 -7.40
C LEU A 252 -8.55 -22.04 -6.60
N PRO A 253 -7.52 -22.43 -5.83
CA PRO A 253 -7.58 -23.57 -4.91
C PRO A 253 -8.36 -23.17 -3.64
N ASP A 254 -9.69 -23.03 -3.77
CA ASP A 254 -10.56 -22.40 -2.77
C ASP A 254 -10.39 -23.03 -1.35
N ALA A 255 -10.30 -24.34 -1.24
CA ALA A 255 -10.10 -25.01 0.05
C ALA A 255 -8.76 -24.63 0.71
N PHE A 256 -7.68 -24.54 -0.09
CA PHE A 256 -6.38 -24.10 0.38
C PHE A 256 -6.42 -22.62 0.79
N MET A 257 -7.02 -21.76 -0.03
CA MET A 257 -7.08 -20.32 0.24
C MET A 257 -7.90 -20.00 1.50
N LYS A 258 -9.01 -20.66 1.73
CA LYS A 258 -9.79 -20.50 2.98
C LYS A 258 -8.99 -20.89 4.22
N ARG A 259 -8.26 -21.99 4.15
CA ARG A 259 -7.36 -22.42 5.22
C ARG A 259 -6.21 -21.44 5.40
N TRP A 260 -5.63 -20.96 4.31
CA TRP A 260 -4.56 -19.98 4.34
C TRP A 260 -5.00 -18.67 5.01
N LEU A 261 -6.21 -18.16 4.69
CA LEU A 261 -6.79 -17.00 5.35
C LEU A 261 -6.95 -17.21 6.85
N LEU A 262 -7.42 -18.38 7.26
CA LEU A 262 -7.62 -18.72 8.66
C LEU A 262 -6.30 -18.76 9.44
N GLU A 263 -5.26 -19.39 8.87
CA GLU A 263 -3.96 -19.56 9.54
C GLU A 263 -3.13 -18.26 9.57
N ASN A 264 -3.21 -17.41 8.53
CA ASN A 264 -2.40 -16.18 8.45
C ASN A 264 -3.01 -14.96 9.17
N ASN A 265 -4.29 -14.99 9.51
CA ASN A 265 -4.93 -13.86 10.20
C ASN A 265 -4.92 -13.96 11.73
N GLU A 266 -4.13 -14.88 12.31
CA GLU A 266 -3.89 -14.98 13.76
C GLU A 266 -5.18 -14.92 14.61
N GLY A 267 -6.29 -15.50 14.11
CA GLY A 267 -7.58 -15.52 14.81
C GLY A 267 -8.39 -14.23 14.71
N LYS A 268 -8.06 -13.31 13.80
CA LYS A 268 -8.88 -12.13 13.51
C LYS A 268 -10.22 -12.48 12.87
N TYR A 269 -10.28 -13.59 12.14
CA TYR A 269 -11.48 -14.07 11.46
C TYR A 269 -11.86 -15.47 11.93
N THR A 270 -13.15 -15.69 12.08
CA THR A 270 -13.73 -17.01 12.32
C THR A 270 -13.91 -17.75 10.98
N PRO A 271 -14.00 -19.08 11.00
CA PRO A 271 -14.32 -19.85 9.78
C PRO A 271 -15.61 -19.40 9.10
N GLU A 272 -16.62 -19.00 9.88
CA GLU A 272 -17.92 -18.53 9.38
C GLU A 272 -17.79 -17.17 8.68
N GLU A 273 -16.96 -16.26 9.20
CA GLU A 273 -16.69 -14.96 8.57
C GLU A 273 -15.91 -15.12 7.27
N ILE A 274 -14.92 -16.03 7.25
CA ILE A 274 -14.18 -16.33 6.02
C ILE A 274 -15.16 -16.89 4.99
N GLU A 275 -16.01 -17.86 5.34
CA GLU A 275 -16.97 -18.44 4.40
C GLU A 275 -17.92 -17.39 3.84
N LYS A 276 -18.41 -16.47 4.67
CA LYS A 276 -19.31 -15.39 4.26
C LYS A 276 -18.67 -14.40 3.30
N ASN A 277 -17.39 -14.05 3.52
CA ASN A 277 -16.68 -13.01 2.79
C ASN A 277 -15.76 -13.56 1.69
N TYR A 278 -15.74 -14.87 1.51
CA TYR A 278 -14.79 -15.53 0.61
C TYR A 278 -14.94 -15.12 -0.85
N ASP A 279 -16.15 -14.87 -1.33
CA ASP A 279 -16.39 -14.45 -2.71
C ASP A 279 -15.74 -13.09 -3.01
N ALA A 280 -15.83 -12.14 -2.08
CA ALA A 280 -15.16 -10.85 -2.20
C ALA A 280 -13.63 -11.01 -2.19
N PHE A 281 -13.09 -11.82 -1.28
CA PHE A 281 -11.67 -12.16 -1.27
C PHE A 281 -11.23 -12.82 -2.59
N LYS A 282 -12.03 -13.70 -3.13
CA LYS A 282 -11.77 -14.39 -4.39
C LYS A 282 -11.69 -13.41 -5.56
N GLU A 283 -12.57 -12.43 -5.63
CA GLU A 283 -12.53 -11.38 -6.65
C GLU A 283 -11.29 -10.49 -6.51
N SER A 284 -10.96 -10.09 -5.29
CA SER A 284 -9.73 -9.35 -5.00
C SER A 284 -8.47 -10.12 -5.41
N MET A 285 -8.41 -11.42 -5.09
CA MET A 285 -7.30 -12.29 -5.49
C MET A 285 -7.20 -12.45 -7.01
N LYS A 286 -8.33 -12.59 -7.70
CA LYS A 286 -8.35 -12.63 -9.16
C LYS A 286 -7.81 -11.35 -9.76
N TRP A 287 -8.24 -10.19 -9.22
CA TRP A 287 -7.71 -8.91 -9.67
C TRP A 287 -6.19 -8.84 -9.48
N GLN A 288 -5.69 -9.22 -8.31
CA GLN A 288 -4.25 -9.21 -8.02
C GLN A 288 -3.45 -10.08 -9.00
N LEU A 289 -3.98 -11.24 -9.37
CA LEU A 289 -3.36 -12.11 -10.39
C LEU A 289 -3.36 -11.47 -11.77
N ILE A 290 -4.47 -10.83 -12.17
CA ILE A 290 -4.59 -10.11 -13.43
C ILE A 290 -3.61 -8.94 -13.46
N GLU A 291 -3.60 -8.13 -12.42
CA GLU A 291 -2.72 -6.97 -12.27
C GLU A 291 -1.24 -7.35 -12.38
N ASN A 292 -0.80 -8.34 -11.59
CA ASN A 292 0.56 -8.86 -11.63
C ASN A 292 0.94 -9.39 -13.03
N ARG A 293 -0.01 -10.01 -13.71
CA ARG A 293 0.19 -10.50 -15.09
C ARG A 293 0.31 -9.35 -16.08
N LEU A 294 -0.54 -8.32 -16.00
CA LEU A 294 -0.47 -7.12 -16.84
C LEU A 294 0.83 -6.37 -16.64
N ILE A 295 1.26 -6.19 -15.39
CA ILE A 295 2.54 -5.53 -15.04
C ILE A 295 3.71 -6.29 -15.68
N ARG A 296 3.76 -7.60 -15.52
CA ARG A 296 4.82 -8.45 -16.06
C ARG A 296 4.85 -8.48 -17.59
N ASP A 297 3.71 -8.73 -18.22
CA ASP A 297 3.60 -8.90 -19.67
C ASP A 297 3.86 -7.60 -20.43
N ASN A 298 3.61 -6.43 -19.79
CA ASN A 298 3.86 -5.12 -20.37
C ASN A 298 5.16 -4.46 -19.85
N ASN A 299 5.99 -5.19 -19.07
CA ASN A 299 7.25 -4.70 -18.51
C ASN A 299 7.09 -3.39 -17.74
N ILE A 300 5.99 -3.23 -17.01
CA ILE A 300 5.75 -2.07 -16.16
C ILE A 300 6.65 -2.20 -14.92
N SER A 301 7.48 -1.18 -14.70
CA SER A 301 8.35 -1.12 -13.52
C SER A 301 8.39 0.30 -12.98
N ILE A 302 8.60 0.43 -11.69
CA ILE A 302 8.79 1.70 -11.00
C ILE A 302 10.21 1.72 -10.46
N SER A 303 10.98 2.72 -10.84
CA SER A 303 12.33 2.94 -10.32
C SER A 303 12.31 3.88 -9.12
N ASP A 304 13.38 3.84 -8.31
CA ASP A 304 13.57 4.82 -7.22
C ASP A 304 13.52 6.27 -7.73
N GLU A 305 13.98 6.50 -8.97
CA GLU A 305 13.94 7.83 -9.58
C GLU A 305 12.50 8.25 -9.95
N ASP A 306 11.63 7.33 -10.35
CA ASP A 306 10.20 7.61 -10.57
C ASP A 306 9.55 8.07 -9.26
N ILE A 307 9.85 7.40 -8.15
CA ILE A 307 9.34 7.75 -6.82
C ILE A 307 9.87 9.12 -6.40
N ARG A 308 11.17 9.37 -6.55
CA ARG A 308 11.79 10.66 -6.26
C ARG A 308 11.17 11.80 -7.07
N ASN A 309 10.94 11.58 -8.36
CA ASN A 309 10.32 12.55 -9.25
C ASN A 309 8.86 12.82 -8.87
N TYR A 310 8.12 11.81 -8.45
CA TYR A 310 6.78 11.98 -7.92
C TYR A 310 6.79 12.88 -6.67
N ILE A 311 7.66 12.58 -5.70
CA ILE A 311 7.79 13.38 -4.47
C ILE A 311 8.16 14.83 -4.80
N ARG A 312 9.14 15.05 -5.68
CA ARG A 312 9.55 16.40 -6.13
C ARG A 312 8.36 17.15 -6.74
N THR A 313 7.64 16.53 -7.65
CA THR A 313 6.48 17.15 -8.33
C THR A 313 5.37 17.47 -7.35
N TYR A 314 5.08 16.55 -6.41
CA TYR A 314 4.08 16.77 -5.38
C TYR A 314 4.45 17.98 -4.48
N MET A 315 5.70 18.05 -4.05
CA MET A 315 6.18 19.15 -3.22
C MET A 315 6.13 20.50 -3.95
N LEU A 316 6.54 20.55 -5.22
CA LEU A 316 6.49 21.77 -6.04
C LEU A 316 5.06 22.29 -6.17
N ARG A 317 4.10 21.40 -6.38
CA ARG A 317 2.67 21.77 -6.45
C ARG A 317 2.15 22.34 -5.12
N GLN A 318 2.53 21.73 -4.00
CA GLN A 318 2.11 22.17 -2.66
C GLN A 318 2.66 23.56 -2.29
N MET A 319 3.87 23.90 -2.73
CA MET A 319 4.53 25.14 -2.34
C MET A 319 4.25 26.30 -3.30
N ASN A 320 3.52 26.07 -4.38
CA ASN A 320 3.20 27.07 -5.42
C ASN A 320 4.42 27.88 -5.85
N MET A 321 5.60 27.23 -5.88
CA MET A 321 6.88 27.86 -6.18
C MET A 321 7.25 27.70 -7.65
N GLY A 322 7.68 28.79 -8.27
CA GLY A 322 8.32 28.80 -9.57
C GLY A 322 9.76 28.26 -9.52
N GLU A 323 10.72 29.00 -10.05
CA GLU A 323 12.13 28.59 -10.05
C GLU A 323 12.71 28.52 -8.62
N ILE A 324 13.42 27.42 -8.32
CA ILE A 324 14.02 27.14 -7.02
C ILE A 324 15.49 27.54 -7.06
N ASP A 325 15.98 28.27 -6.06
CA ASP A 325 17.39 28.58 -5.92
C ASP A 325 18.21 27.33 -5.49
N PRO A 326 19.56 27.32 -5.71
CA PRO A 326 20.40 26.16 -5.43
C PRO A 326 20.46 25.74 -3.95
N GLU A 327 20.24 26.65 -2.98
CA GLU A 327 20.22 26.31 -1.56
C GLU A 327 18.89 25.61 -1.20
N MET A 328 17.80 26.11 -1.77
CA MET A 328 16.49 25.52 -1.62
C MET A 328 16.44 24.12 -2.25
N GLN A 329 17.10 23.93 -3.41
CA GLN A 329 17.23 22.64 -4.05
C GLN A 329 17.91 21.59 -3.16
N LYS A 330 18.96 21.95 -2.41
CA LYS A 330 19.60 21.04 -1.45
C LYS A 330 18.66 20.64 -0.29
N ARG A 331 17.87 21.58 0.20
CA ARG A 331 16.86 21.28 1.24
C ARG A 331 15.79 20.34 0.72
N TYR A 332 15.35 20.53 -0.52
CA TYR A 332 14.41 19.66 -1.19
C TYR A 332 14.92 18.22 -1.29
N GLU A 333 16.15 18.04 -1.77
CA GLU A 333 16.73 16.69 -1.87
C GLU A 333 16.84 16.02 -0.50
N SER A 334 17.17 16.77 0.56
CA SER A 334 17.17 16.22 1.93
C SER A 334 15.78 15.75 2.39
N ILE A 335 14.72 16.45 1.98
CA ILE A 335 13.35 16.06 2.30
C ILE A 335 12.97 14.82 1.47
N VAL A 336 13.30 14.80 0.17
CA VAL A 336 13.08 13.62 -0.69
C VAL A 336 13.79 12.40 -0.10
N ASP A 337 15.05 12.54 0.35
CA ASP A 337 15.80 11.46 0.99
C ASP A 337 15.13 10.98 2.30
N ALA A 338 14.59 11.89 3.09
CA ALA A 338 13.84 11.53 4.29
C ALA A 338 12.54 10.76 3.98
N PHE A 339 11.83 11.17 2.92
CA PHE A 339 10.65 10.43 2.43
C PHE A 339 11.02 9.02 1.96
N MET A 340 12.12 8.88 1.23
CA MET A 340 12.61 7.59 0.73
C MET A 340 13.00 6.61 1.86
N GLN A 341 13.30 7.09 3.06
CA GLN A 341 13.57 6.24 4.22
C GLN A 341 12.29 5.70 4.88
N ASN A 342 11.15 6.30 4.61
CA ASN A 342 9.86 5.85 5.14
C ASN A 342 9.25 4.79 4.22
N LYS A 343 9.43 3.52 4.56
CA LYS A 343 8.98 2.38 3.75
C LYS A 343 7.47 2.42 3.44
N GLU A 344 6.63 2.80 4.39
CA GLU A 344 5.18 2.86 4.19
C GLU A 344 4.79 3.93 3.16
N GLN A 345 5.41 5.11 3.24
CA GLN A 345 5.15 6.19 2.28
C GLN A 345 5.66 5.83 0.89
N VAL A 346 6.86 5.24 0.81
CA VAL A 346 7.42 4.74 -0.45
C VAL A 346 6.50 3.70 -1.08
N GLN A 347 5.98 2.77 -0.28
CA GLN A 347 5.05 1.74 -0.77
C GLN A 347 3.77 2.38 -1.32
N ARG A 348 3.14 3.32 -0.62
CA ARG A 348 1.94 4.03 -1.09
C ARG A 348 2.17 4.77 -2.40
N ILE A 349 3.33 5.45 -2.53
CA ILE A 349 3.70 6.15 -3.77
C ILE A 349 3.93 5.14 -4.90
N ASN A 350 4.58 4.03 -4.60
CA ASN A 350 4.82 2.96 -5.56
C ASN A 350 3.50 2.41 -6.12
N ASP A 351 2.55 2.08 -5.25
CA ASP A 351 1.22 1.59 -5.64
C ASP A 351 0.48 2.63 -6.49
N GLN A 352 0.55 3.91 -6.11
CA GLN A 352 -0.06 4.99 -6.89
C GLN A 352 0.57 5.15 -8.29
N LEU A 353 1.89 4.99 -8.40
CA LEU A 353 2.59 5.04 -9.68
C LEU A 353 2.26 3.82 -10.56
N TYR A 354 2.14 2.61 -9.96
CA TYR A 354 1.68 1.44 -10.69
C TYR A 354 0.26 1.63 -11.23
N ASN A 355 -0.67 2.11 -10.40
CA ASN A 355 -2.03 2.41 -10.82
C ASN A 355 -2.07 3.45 -11.95
N GLY A 356 -1.21 4.47 -11.90
CA GLY A 356 -1.06 5.45 -12.97
C GLY A 356 -0.59 4.81 -14.29
N LYS A 357 0.48 4.00 -14.25
CA LYS A 357 1.01 3.31 -15.44
C LYS A 357 0.03 2.27 -16.00
N LEU A 358 -0.74 1.60 -15.13
CA LEU A 358 -1.81 0.69 -15.56
C LEU A 358 -2.94 1.46 -16.22
N MET A 359 -3.34 2.61 -15.68
CA MET A 359 -4.36 3.47 -16.31
C MET A 359 -3.92 3.94 -17.70
N ASP A 360 -2.66 4.33 -17.87
CA ASP A 360 -2.11 4.71 -19.18
C ASP A 360 -2.15 3.52 -20.15
N LEU A 361 -1.80 2.31 -19.67
CA LEU A 361 -1.91 1.08 -20.45
C LEU A 361 -3.36 0.81 -20.85
N PHE A 362 -4.32 0.95 -19.93
CA PHE A 362 -5.74 0.75 -20.20
C PHE A 362 -6.25 1.75 -21.25
N LYS A 363 -5.94 3.03 -21.07
CA LYS A 363 -6.34 4.08 -22.01
C LYS A 363 -5.74 3.90 -23.41
N SER A 364 -4.58 3.30 -23.50
CA SER A 364 -3.91 3.05 -24.81
C SER A 364 -4.36 1.76 -25.50
N THR A 365 -4.90 0.80 -24.76
CA THR A 365 -5.19 -0.56 -25.28
C THR A 365 -6.68 -0.85 -25.40
N LEU A 366 -7.49 -0.39 -24.45
CA LEU A 366 -8.93 -0.66 -24.41
C LEU A 366 -9.73 0.36 -25.20
N THR A 367 -10.89 -0.04 -25.67
CA THR A 367 -11.84 0.88 -26.29
C THR A 367 -12.64 1.61 -25.21
N ILE A 368 -12.24 2.85 -24.94
CA ILE A 368 -12.91 3.69 -23.94
C ILE A 368 -13.96 4.53 -24.65
N VAL A 369 -15.24 4.32 -24.29
CA VAL A 369 -16.37 5.03 -24.85
C VAL A 369 -16.77 6.19 -23.92
N PRO A 370 -16.58 7.46 -24.32
CA PRO A 370 -16.97 8.58 -23.50
C PRO A 370 -18.49 8.66 -23.37
N LYS A 371 -18.96 8.86 -22.15
CA LYS A 371 -20.38 9.07 -21.83
C LYS A 371 -20.52 10.34 -21.03
N GLU A 372 -21.08 11.36 -21.66
CA GLU A 372 -21.35 12.63 -21.00
C GLU A 372 -22.40 12.46 -19.92
N VAL A 373 -22.15 13.00 -18.75
CA VAL A 373 -23.06 13.00 -17.61
C VAL A 373 -23.03 14.37 -16.93
N SER A 374 -24.16 14.77 -16.34
CA SER A 374 -24.16 15.92 -15.45
C SER A 374 -23.45 15.62 -14.12
N TYR A 375 -23.01 16.66 -13.40
CA TYR A 375 -22.39 16.49 -12.09
C TYR A 375 -23.31 15.76 -11.09
N GLU A 376 -24.61 16.06 -11.12
CA GLU A 376 -25.59 15.40 -10.25
C GLU A 376 -25.73 13.89 -10.53
N GLU A 377 -25.73 13.52 -11.80
CA GLU A 377 -25.74 12.10 -12.21
C GLU A 377 -24.45 11.39 -11.80
N TYR A 378 -23.31 12.08 -11.98
CA TYR A 378 -22.02 11.56 -11.54
C TYR A 378 -22.00 11.29 -10.03
N VAL A 379 -22.45 12.24 -9.21
CA VAL A 379 -22.50 12.07 -7.74
C VAL A 379 -23.36 10.87 -7.35
N LYS A 380 -24.49 10.65 -8.02
CA LYS A 380 -25.34 9.46 -7.77
C LYS A 380 -24.62 8.16 -8.13
N LEU A 381 -23.94 8.15 -9.28
CA LEU A 381 -23.15 6.99 -9.73
C LEU A 381 -21.98 6.70 -8.79
N ALA A 382 -21.22 7.72 -8.39
CA ALA A 382 -20.12 7.59 -7.46
C ALA A 382 -20.58 7.09 -6.07
N SER A 383 -21.69 7.63 -5.56
CA SER A 383 -22.28 7.21 -4.28
C SER A 383 -22.77 5.76 -4.31
N ALA A 384 -23.34 5.31 -5.42
CA ALA A 384 -23.76 3.92 -5.58
C ALA A 384 -22.57 2.95 -5.59
N MET A 385 -21.44 3.36 -6.18
CA MET A 385 -20.21 2.56 -6.18
C MET A 385 -19.54 2.52 -4.81
N HIS A 386 -19.46 3.64 -4.09
CA HIS A 386 -18.92 3.68 -2.73
C HIS A 386 -19.70 2.81 -1.72
N GLN A 387 -20.99 2.62 -1.91
CA GLN A 387 -21.77 1.67 -1.10
C GLN A 387 -21.34 0.22 -1.34
N HIS A 388 -20.90 -0.12 -2.55
CA HIS A 388 -20.29 -1.42 -2.84
C HIS A 388 -18.87 -1.56 -2.31
N GLU A 389 -18.06 -0.47 -2.29
CA GLU A 389 -16.69 -0.49 -1.75
C GLU A 389 -16.66 -0.65 -0.23
N HIS A 390 -17.58 -0.04 0.52
CA HIS A 390 -17.65 -0.18 1.98
C HIS A 390 -17.99 -1.60 2.45
N ASP A 391 -18.61 -2.41 1.61
CA ASP A 391 -18.74 -3.85 1.89
C ASP A 391 -17.43 -4.62 1.63
N HIS A 392 -16.43 -4.02 0.95
CA HIS A 392 -15.16 -4.63 0.56
C HIS A 392 -13.93 -4.06 1.28
N GLU A 393 -14.03 -2.89 1.95
CA GLU A 393 -12.92 -2.26 2.69
C GLU A 393 -12.73 -2.83 4.10
N HIS A 394 -12.51 -4.14 4.20
CA HIS A 394 -11.88 -4.70 5.37
C HIS A 394 -10.46 -5.18 5.04
N ASP A 395 -9.50 -4.33 5.40
CA ASP A 395 -8.12 -4.68 5.73
C ASP A 395 -7.22 -5.20 4.59
N HIS A 396 -6.86 -4.33 3.63
CA HIS A 396 -5.74 -4.60 2.72
C HIS A 396 -4.41 -4.14 3.34
N ASN A 397 -4.01 -4.77 4.44
CA ASN A 397 -2.63 -4.68 4.92
C ASN A 397 -1.88 -5.96 4.52
N HIS A 398 -1.68 -6.16 3.23
CA HIS A 398 -0.83 -7.21 2.71
C HIS A 398 0.59 -6.67 2.56
N GLU A 399 1.45 -7.09 3.45
CA GLU A 399 2.91 -6.98 3.32
C GLU A 399 3.34 -7.76 2.06
N HIS A 400 3.46 -7.06 0.92
CA HIS A 400 4.09 -7.61 -0.26
C HIS A 400 5.60 -7.63 -0.03
N GLY A 401 6.10 -8.73 0.51
CA GLY A 401 7.52 -9.02 0.58
C GLY A 401 8.06 -9.34 -0.80
N HIS A 402 8.34 -8.33 -1.62
CA HIS A 402 9.26 -8.46 -2.73
C HIS A 402 10.67 -8.17 -2.21
N ASP A 403 11.28 -9.18 -1.61
CA ASP A 403 12.71 -9.20 -1.31
C ASP A 403 13.48 -9.32 -2.64
N HIS A 404 13.75 -8.18 -3.26
CA HIS A 404 14.83 -8.07 -4.23
C HIS A 404 16.11 -7.79 -3.45
N ASP A 405 16.77 -8.88 -3.04
CA ASP A 405 18.12 -8.86 -2.44
C ASP A 405 19.13 -8.40 -3.50
N HIS A 406 19.40 -7.10 -3.53
CA HIS A 406 20.57 -6.55 -4.20
C HIS A 406 21.70 -6.47 -3.20
N THR A 407 22.43 -7.60 -3.04
CA THR A 407 23.73 -7.62 -2.37
C THR A 407 24.73 -6.79 -3.16
N HIS A 408 24.88 -5.51 -2.79
CA HIS A 408 26.08 -4.76 -3.10
C HIS A 408 27.09 -4.95 -1.97
N GLY A 409 28.14 -5.70 -2.30
CA GLY A 409 29.32 -5.85 -1.45
C GLY A 409 29.93 -4.50 -1.11
N ALA A 410 30.02 -4.21 0.18
CA ALA A 410 30.81 -3.10 0.70
C ALA A 410 32.27 -3.52 0.85
N PRO A 411 33.24 -2.70 0.44
CA PRO A 411 34.66 -2.95 0.69
C PRO A 411 35.03 -2.59 2.15
N ASP A 412 35.79 -3.50 2.74
CA ASP A 412 36.52 -3.34 3.99
C ASP A 412 37.27 -2.00 4.07
N HIS A 413 36.96 -1.15 5.03
CA HIS A 413 37.86 -0.12 5.51
C HIS A 413 38.21 -0.37 6.98
N LYS A 414 39.41 -0.94 7.16
CA LYS A 414 40.18 -0.88 8.42
C LYS A 414 40.42 0.59 8.76
N HIS A 415 40.08 0.99 9.98
CA HIS A 415 40.74 2.10 10.67
C HIS A 415 41.32 1.60 11.98
N GLU A 416 42.64 1.68 12.02
CA GLU A 416 43.44 1.64 13.24
C GLU A 416 43.27 2.90 14.07
N SER A 417 43.21 2.66 15.34
CA SER A 417 43.71 3.40 16.50
C SER A 417 43.95 4.92 16.46
N LEU A 418 43.35 5.64 17.38
CA LEU A 418 44.07 6.23 18.55
C LEU A 418 43.07 6.55 19.66
#